data_1ee29fa5f0a2e7b4e8bd1cd80549d55d
#
_entry.id   1ee29fa5f0a2e7b4e8bd1cd80549d55d
#
_cell.length_a   1.000
_cell.length_b   1.000
_cell.length_c   1.000
_cell.angle_alpha   90.00
_cell.angle_beta   90.00
_cell.angle_gamma   90.00
#
_symmetry.space_group_name_H-M   'P 1'
#
loop_
_entity.id
_entity.type
_entity.pdbx_description
1 polymer ?
#
loop_
_entity_poly.entity_id
_entity_poly.type
_entity_poly.pdbx_seq_one_letter_code
_entity_poly.pdbx_strand_id
1 'polypeptide(L)'
;DILQNPGELTHEQSEIMKQHTTMGGSVLCGSRSEYLKSAKRFALYHHENWDGTGYPYGLKGEEIPLEGRIMLIIDRYDALRSARPYKPSLDHKTTMRILLEVGGRSAPSHFDPMVLDAFKEHHSQFAEIFEEHRDTKACIEEDLS
;
A
#
# COMPACT_ATOMS: atom_id res chain seq x y z
N ASP A 1 1.26 -2.98 21.58
CA ASP A 1 0.97 -2.06 20.51
C ASP A 1 1.10 -2.77 19.16
N ILE A 2 0.01 -2.85 18.35
CA ILE A 2 -0.07 -3.74 17.18
C ILE A 2 0.96 -3.37 16.12
N LEU A 3 1.19 -2.06 15.90
CA LEU A 3 2.14 -1.55 14.90
C LEU A 3 3.61 -1.85 15.24
N GLN A 4 3.93 -2.00 16.52
CA GLN A 4 5.30 -2.24 16.99
C GLN A 4 5.56 -3.73 17.27
N ASN A 5 4.57 -4.60 17.01
CA ASN A 5 4.75 -6.03 17.22
C ASN A 5 5.77 -6.61 16.23
N PRO A 6 6.90 -7.15 16.69
CA PRO A 6 7.93 -7.71 15.81
C PRO A 6 7.54 -9.07 15.20
N GLY A 7 6.47 -9.70 15.69
CA GLY A 7 5.99 -11.00 15.24
C GLY A 7 4.82 -10.93 14.27
N GLU A 8 4.34 -12.10 13.86
CA GLU A 8 3.09 -12.20 13.09
C GLU A 8 1.91 -11.77 13.96
N LEU A 9 0.99 -11.01 13.35
CA LEU A 9 -0.24 -10.60 14.03
C LEU A 9 -1.16 -11.80 14.22
N THR A 10 -1.79 -11.87 15.39
CA THR A 10 -2.90 -12.80 15.60
C THR A 10 -4.07 -12.43 14.68
N HIS A 11 -5.02 -13.35 14.50
CA HIS A 11 -6.22 -13.09 13.71
C HIS A 11 -6.95 -11.83 14.22
N GLU A 12 -7.15 -11.73 15.54
CA GLU A 12 -7.81 -10.56 16.16
C GLU A 12 -7.04 -9.26 15.92
N GLN A 13 -5.72 -9.27 16.08
CA GLN A 13 -4.88 -8.10 15.79
C GLN A 13 -4.92 -7.71 14.31
N SER A 14 -4.99 -8.70 13.42
CA SER A 14 -5.13 -8.46 11.98
C SER A 14 -6.46 -7.78 11.66
N GLU A 15 -7.58 -8.22 12.27
CA GLU A 15 -8.88 -7.59 12.07
C GLU A 15 -8.92 -6.15 12.61
N ILE A 16 -8.28 -5.89 13.75
CA ILE A 16 -8.12 -4.53 14.28
C ILE A 16 -7.28 -3.68 13.30
N MET A 17 -6.16 -4.23 12.80
CA MET A 17 -5.31 -3.52 11.83
C MET A 17 -6.07 -3.14 10.56
N LYS A 18 -6.91 -4.00 10.02
CA LYS A 18 -7.72 -3.71 8.83
C LYS A 18 -8.65 -2.51 9.00
N GLN A 19 -9.05 -2.19 10.23
CA GLN A 19 -9.95 -1.06 10.50
C GLN A 19 -9.35 0.31 10.14
N HIS A 20 -8.02 0.44 9.96
CA HIS A 20 -7.41 1.72 9.58
C HIS A 20 -7.98 2.26 8.26
N THR A 21 -8.40 1.40 7.33
CA THR A 21 -9.02 1.79 6.07
C THR A 21 -10.36 2.50 6.29
N THR A 22 -11.24 1.89 7.07
CA THR A 22 -12.56 2.43 7.39
C THR A 22 -12.48 3.63 8.33
N MET A 23 -11.55 3.65 9.27
CA MET A 23 -11.27 4.80 10.14
C MET A 23 -10.78 6.00 9.33
N GLY A 24 -9.82 5.82 8.42
CA GLY A 24 -9.35 6.85 7.51
C GLY A 24 -10.47 7.39 6.62
N GLY A 25 -11.29 6.50 6.08
CA GLY A 25 -12.47 6.89 5.31
C GLY A 25 -13.49 7.69 6.12
N SER A 26 -13.66 7.38 7.40
CA SER A 26 -14.57 8.09 8.30
C SER A 26 -14.09 9.51 8.62
N VAL A 27 -12.79 9.69 8.85
CA VAL A 27 -12.18 11.02 9.08
C VAL A 27 -12.40 11.95 7.89
N LEU A 28 -12.38 11.41 6.67
CA LEU A 28 -12.54 12.16 5.42
C LEU A 28 -14.00 12.28 4.96
N CYS A 29 -14.95 11.81 5.78
CA CYS A 29 -16.36 11.80 5.44
C CYS A 29 -16.98 13.20 5.49
N GLY A 30 -17.99 13.45 4.65
CA GLY A 30 -18.80 14.68 4.66
C GLY A 30 -18.19 15.87 3.91
N SER A 31 -16.98 15.77 3.39
CA SER A 31 -16.38 16.84 2.60
C SER A 31 -17.03 16.99 1.22
N ARG A 32 -17.21 18.24 0.80
CA ARG A 32 -17.65 18.60 -0.58
C ARG A 32 -16.47 18.73 -1.55
N SER A 33 -15.23 18.80 -1.07
CA SER A 33 -14.04 18.89 -1.90
C SER A 33 -13.77 17.58 -2.66
N GLU A 34 -13.58 17.67 -3.96
CA GLU A 34 -13.24 16.50 -4.80
C GLU A 34 -11.89 15.89 -4.37
N TYR A 35 -10.92 16.71 -3.95
CA TYR A 35 -9.64 16.21 -3.41
C TYR A 35 -9.84 15.34 -2.17
N LEU A 36 -10.69 15.76 -1.23
CA LEU A 36 -10.96 14.97 -0.02
C LEU A 36 -11.84 13.74 -0.32
N LYS A 37 -12.69 13.80 -1.33
CA LYS A 37 -13.41 12.62 -1.81
C LYS A 37 -12.46 11.58 -2.40
N SER A 38 -11.47 12.00 -3.21
CA SER A 38 -10.43 11.11 -3.71
C SER A 38 -9.55 10.58 -2.59
N ALA A 39 -9.12 11.42 -1.64
CA ALA A 39 -8.38 10.98 -0.46
C ALA A 39 -9.15 9.91 0.35
N LYS A 40 -10.47 10.07 0.49
CA LYS A 40 -11.34 9.06 1.11
C LYS A 40 -11.30 7.73 0.35
N ARG A 41 -11.34 7.76 -1.01
CA ARG A 41 -11.24 6.54 -1.82
C ARG A 41 -9.88 5.87 -1.65
N PHE A 42 -8.78 6.62 -1.62
CA PHE A 42 -7.46 6.08 -1.29
C PHE A 42 -7.48 5.38 0.07
N ALA A 43 -7.97 6.05 1.11
CA ALA A 43 -8.02 5.49 2.46
C ALA A 43 -8.84 4.20 2.55
N LEU A 44 -10.01 4.15 1.89
CA LEU A 44 -10.93 3.02 1.97
C LEU A 44 -10.47 1.79 1.17
N TYR A 45 -9.85 2.00 -0.01
CA TYR A 45 -9.74 0.93 -1.00
C TYR A 45 -8.31 0.48 -1.31
N HIS A 46 -7.28 1.06 -0.68
CA HIS A 46 -5.87 0.73 -0.97
C HIS A 46 -5.44 -0.68 -0.58
N HIS A 47 -6.29 -1.43 0.10
CA HIS A 47 -6.08 -2.84 0.42
C HIS A 47 -7.08 -3.79 -0.24
N GLU A 48 -7.93 -3.28 -1.14
CA GLU A 48 -8.73 -4.14 -2.00
C GLU A 48 -7.84 -4.76 -3.08
N ASN A 49 -7.96 -6.07 -3.29
CA ASN A 49 -7.24 -6.79 -4.33
C ASN A 49 -8.13 -6.99 -5.56
N TRP A 50 -7.56 -6.86 -6.76
CA TRP A 50 -8.29 -7.02 -8.03
C TRP A 50 -9.07 -8.33 -8.12
N ASP A 51 -8.55 -9.40 -7.55
CA ASP A 51 -9.18 -10.72 -7.52
C ASP A 51 -10.30 -10.88 -6.46
N GLY A 52 -10.57 -9.87 -5.64
CA GLY A 52 -11.60 -9.86 -4.61
C GLY A 52 -11.15 -10.44 -3.25
N THR A 53 -9.87 -10.75 -3.07
CA THR A 53 -9.32 -11.29 -1.81
C THR A 53 -8.89 -10.21 -0.82
N GLY A 54 -9.13 -8.93 -1.16
CA GLY A 54 -8.76 -7.77 -0.36
C GLY A 54 -9.73 -7.45 0.77
N TYR A 55 -9.56 -6.29 1.36
CA TYR A 55 -10.41 -5.73 2.42
C TYR A 55 -10.52 -4.20 2.29
N PRO A 56 -11.50 -3.55 2.88
CA PRO A 56 -12.47 -4.02 3.87
C PRO A 56 -13.73 -4.66 3.29
N TYR A 57 -14.02 -4.47 2.00
CA TYR A 57 -15.29 -4.86 1.39
C TYR A 57 -15.19 -6.10 0.49
N GLY A 58 -13.99 -6.53 0.12
CA GLY A 58 -13.76 -7.64 -0.82
C GLY A 58 -14.25 -7.33 -2.24
N LEU A 59 -14.11 -6.09 -2.68
CA LEU A 59 -14.47 -5.65 -4.03
C LEU A 59 -13.58 -6.32 -5.06
N LYS A 60 -14.13 -6.54 -6.27
CA LYS A 60 -13.42 -7.23 -7.35
C LYS A 60 -13.39 -6.43 -8.63
N GLY A 61 -12.24 -6.42 -9.29
CA GLY A 61 -12.08 -5.81 -10.61
C GLY A 61 -12.41 -4.31 -10.58
N GLU A 62 -13.24 -3.88 -11.51
CA GLU A 62 -13.62 -2.46 -11.68
C GLU A 62 -14.58 -1.94 -10.59
N GLU A 63 -15.10 -2.78 -9.71
CA GLU A 63 -15.83 -2.33 -8.52
C GLU A 63 -14.91 -1.53 -7.59
N ILE A 64 -13.59 -1.79 -7.64
CA ILE A 64 -12.59 -1.05 -6.89
C ILE A 64 -12.36 0.30 -7.60
N PRO A 65 -12.56 1.45 -6.94
CA PRO A 65 -12.20 2.75 -7.50
C PRO A 65 -10.74 2.80 -7.98
N LEU A 66 -10.47 3.52 -9.06
CA LEU A 66 -9.13 3.61 -9.65
C LEU A 66 -8.08 4.06 -8.64
N GLU A 67 -8.43 4.99 -7.76
CA GLU A 67 -7.57 5.47 -6.68
C GLU A 67 -7.07 4.32 -5.79
N GLY A 68 -7.95 3.39 -5.42
CA GLY A 68 -7.60 2.21 -4.62
C GLY A 68 -6.68 1.27 -5.38
N ARG A 69 -6.98 1.00 -6.67
CA ARG A 69 -6.15 0.13 -7.53
C ARG A 69 -4.74 0.66 -7.71
N ILE A 70 -4.58 1.97 -7.90
CA ILE A 70 -3.28 2.63 -8.01
C ILE A 70 -2.54 2.58 -6.66
N MET A 71 -3.23 2.93 -5.58
CA MET A 71 -2.59 3.01 -4.26
C MET A 71 -2.11 1.66 -3.76
N LEU A 72 -2.81 0.57 -4.09
CA LEU A 72 -2.38 -0.78 -3.70
C LEU A 72 -0.96 -1.10 -4.16
N ILE A 73 -0.62 -0.85 -5.44
CA ILE A 73 0.71 -1.18 -5.95
C ILE A 73 1.79 -0.26 -5.38
N ILE A 74 1.45 1.02 -5.16
CA ILE A 74 2.37 1.99 -4.54
C ILE A 74 2.66 1.60 -3.10
N ASP A 75 1.64 1.28 -2.30
CA ASP A 75 1.78 0.83 -0.91
C ASP A 75 2.63 -0.45 -0.82
N ARG A 76 2.36 -1.43 -1.69
CA ARG A 76 3.14 -2.67 -1.73
C ARG A 76 4.60 -2.43 -2.11
N TYR A 77 4.86 -1.56 -3.07
CA TYR A 77 6.21 -1.17 -3.46
C TYR A 77 6.94 -0.48 -2.31
N ASP A 78 6.36 0.55 -1.70
CA ASP A 78 6.97 1.26 -0.56
C ASP A 78 7.21 0.33 0.63
N ALA A 79 6.24 -0.51 0.98
CA ALA A 79 6.36 -1.45 2.08
C ALA A 79 7.48 -2.50 1.88
N LEU A 80 7.81 -2.86 0.64
CA LEU A 80 8.92 -3.76 0.31
C LEU A 80 10.27 -3.02 0.34
N ARG A 81 10.30 -1.78 -0.09
CA ARG A 81 11.50 -0.94 -0.17
C ARG A 81 11.89 -0.31 1.17
N SER A 82 10.94 -0.07 2.05
CA SER A 82 11.18 0.54 3.37
C SER A 82 11.64 -0.49 4.40
N ALA A 83 12.66 -0.14 5.18
CA ALA A 83 13.06 -0.92 6.35
C ALA A 83 11.97 -0.83 7.44
N ARG A 84 11.76 -1.92 8.16
CA ARG A 84 10.89 -1.99 9.34
C ARG A 84 11.64 -2.70 10.46
N PRO A 85 11.29 -2.50 11.75
CA PRO A 85 12.00 -3.12 12.88
C PRO A 85 12.23 -4.63 12.74
N TYR A 86 11.37 -5.31 12.02
CA TYR A 86 11.36 -6.77 11.82
C TYR A 86 11.68 -7.21 10.37
N LYS A 87 11.99 -6.24 9.46
CA LYS A 87 12.22 -6.54 8.04
C LYS A 87 13.20 -5.57 7.42
N PRO A 88 14.35 -6.04 6.87
CA PRO A 88 15.24 -5.18 6.11
C PRO A 88 14.56 -4.67 4.84
N SER A 89 15.00 -3.51 4.35
CA SER A 89 14.61 -3.00 3.04
C SER A 89 15.10 -3.92 1.93
N LEU A 90 14.31 -4.07 0.88
CA LEU A 90 14.70 -4.79 -0.32
C LEU A 90 15.18 -3.80 -1.39
N ASP A 91 16.10 -4.24 -2.25
CA ASP A 91 16.48 -3.47 -3.44
C ASP A 91 15.35 -3.44 -4.47
N HIS A 92 15.43 -2.50 -5.41
CA HIS A 92 14.43 -2.32 -6.45
C HIS A 92 14.19 -3.58 -7.28
N LYS A 93 15.26 -4.27 -7.72
CA LYS A 93 15.17 -5.46 -8.57
C LYS A 93 14.43 -6.61 -7.85
N THR A 94 14.77 -6.83 -6.60
CA THR A 94 14.11 -7.85 -5.76
C THR A 94 12.64 -7.50 -5.53
N THR A 95 12.34 -6.22 -5.27
CA THR A 95 10.96 -5.73 -5.10
C THR A 95 10.13 -5.96 -6.36
N MET A 96 10.67 -5.59 -7.54
CA MET A 96 9.99 -5.82 -8.81
C MET A 96 9.70 -7.31 -9.06
N ARG A 97 10.66 -8.18 -8.78
CA ARG A 97 10.45 -9.63 -8.91
C ARG A 97 9.32 -10.13 -8.01
N ILE A 98 9.25 -9.66 -6.76
CA ILE A 98 8.19 -10.06 -5.84
C ILE A 98 6.82 -9.61 -6.33
N LEU A 99 6.70 -8.36 -6.81
CA LEU A 99 5.43 -7.81 -7.26
C LEU A 99 4.93 -8.44 -8.57
N LEU A 100 5.86 -8.85 -9.46
CA LEU A 100 5.51 -9.28 -10.80
C LEU A 100 5.51 -10.80 -11.02
N GLU A 101 6.29 -11.55 -10.22
CA GLU A 101 6.54 -12.96 -10.50
C GLU A 101 6.21 -13.89 -9.34
N VAL A 102 6.35 -13.42 -8.09
CA VAL A 102 6.23 -14.27 -6.90
C VAL A 102 4.84 -14.12 -6.31
N GLY A 103 4.12 -15.23 -6.19
CA GLY A 103 2.84 -15.28 -5.48
C GLY A 103 2.96 -14.99 -3.98
N GLY A 104 1.86 -15.10 -3.25
CA GLY A 104 1.78 -14.85 -1.82
C GLY A 104 1.12 -13.52 -1.51
N ARG A 105 1.66 -12.74 -0.56
CA ARG A 105 1.05 -11.45 -0.12
C ARG A 105 0.97 -10.38 -1.23
N SER A 106 1.71 -10.53 -2.33
CA SER A 106 1.77 -9.59 -3.46
C SER A 106 1.71 -10.35 -4.78
N ALA A 107 0.71 -11.20 -4.94
CA ALA A 107 0.51 -11.92 -6.21
C ALA A 107 0.10 -10.93 -7.33
N PRO A 108 0.53 -11.15 -8.58
CA PRO A 108 0.12 -10.34 -9.73
C PRO A 108 -1.40 -10.25 -9.90
N SER A 109 -2.15 -11.28 -9.51
CA SER A 109 -3.62 -11.31 -9.52
C SER A 109 -4.28 -10.27 -8.58
N HIS A 110 -3.54 -9.74 -7.63
CA HIS A 110 -4.04 -8.70 -6.72
C HIS A 110 -4.12 -7.33 -7.39
N PHE A 111 -3.38 -7.11 -8.48
CA PHE A 111 -3.29 -5.81 -9.14
C PHE A 111 -4.18 -5.75 -10.37
N ASP A 112 -4.76 -4.57 -10.60
CA ASP A 112 -5.40 -4.26 -11.88
C ASP A 112 -4.37 -4.42 -13.02
N PRO A 113 -4.66 -5.20 -14.07
CA PRO A 113 -3.73 -5.43 -15.17
C PRO A 113 -3.24 -4.13 -15.84
N MET A 114 -4.13 -3.15 -16.02
CA MET A 114 -3.74 -1.85 -16.62
C MET A 114 -2.80 -1.05 -15.71
N VAL A 115 -3.08 -1.03 -14.41
CA VAL A 115 -2.22 -0.36 -13.42
C VAL A 115 -0.87 -1.07 -13.31
N LEU A 116 -0.89 -2.41 -13.33
CA LEU A 116 0.33 -3.22 -13.29
C LEU A 116 1.21 -3.00 -14.52
N ASP A 117 0.62 -2.91 -15.70
CA ASP A 117 1.37 -2.67 -16.94
C ASP A 117 1.94 -1.24 -16.98
N ALA A 118 1.18 -0.23 -16.56
CA ALA A 118 1.71 1.13 -16.40
C ALA A 118 2.86 1.18 -15.36
N PHE A 119 2.73 0.45 -14.26
CA PHE A 119 3.80 0.36 -13.27
C PHE A 119 5.07 -0.31 -13.83
N LYS A 120 4.94 -1.38 -14.63
CA LYS A 120 6.07 -2.02 -15.32
C LYS A 120 6.78 -1.07 -16.28
N GLU A 121 6.05 -0.22 -16.98
CA GLU A 121 6.62 0.75 -17.92
C GLU A 121 7.41 1.86 -17.21
N HIS A 122 6.93 2.29 -16.02
CA HIS A 122 7.46 3.44 -15.29
C HIS A 122 8.26 3.10 -14.03
N HIS A 123 8.54 1.83 -13.76
CA HIS A 123 9.13 1.38 -12.50
C HIS A 123 10.47 2.05 -12.14
N SER A 124 11.27 2.44 -13.14
CA SER A 124 12.54 3.14 -12.92
C SER A 124 12.34 4.51 -12.27
N GLN A 125 11.29 5.24 -12.67
CA GLN A 125 10.92 6.51 -12.06
C GLN A 125 10.49 6.34 -10.61
N PHE A 126 9.80 5.26 -10.28
CA PHE A 126 9.48 4.93 -8.87
C PHE A 126 10.75 4.67 -8.05
N ALA A 127 11.76 4.02 -8.64
CA ALA A 127 13.04 3.80 -7.97
C ALA A 127 13.76 5.13 -7.70
N GLU A 128 13.82 6.01 -8.69
CA GLU A 128 14.43 7.34 -8.56
C GLU A 128 13.76 8.18 -7.48
N ILE A 129 12.42 8.29 -7.51
CA ILE A 129 11.64 9.01 -6.51
C ILE A 129 11.86 8.43 -5.11
N PHE A 130 11.88 7.10 -4.97
CA PHE A 130 12.11 6.45 -3.70
C PHE A 130 13.49 6.77 -3.12
N GLU A 131 14.55 6.70 -3.93
CA GLU A 131 15.92 7.00 -3.48
C GLU A 131 16.09 8.49 -3.16
N GLU A 132 15.50 9.39 -3.95
CA GLU A 132 15.54 10.83 -3.71
C GLU A 132 14.91 11.23 -2.36
N HIS A 133 13.86 10.51 -1.93
CA HIS A 133 13.15 10.81 -0.68
C HIS A 133 13.51 9.89 0.48
N ARG A 134 14.44 8.98 0.29
CA ARG A 134 14.85 8.02 1.32
C ARG A 134 15.44 8.68 2.56
N ASP A 135 16.31 9.67 2.37
CA ASP A 135 17.02 10.35 3.45
C ASP A 135 16.15 11.37 4.19
N THR A 136 15.07 11.85 3.57
CA THR A 136 14.13 12.78 4.21
C THR A 136 13.40 12.14 5.40
N LYS A 137 13.17 10.83 5.37
CA LYS A 137 12.59 10.08 6.49
C LYS A 137 13.55 10.01 7.69
N ALA A 138 14.86 9.89 7.45
CA ALA A 138 15.88 9.87 8.51
C ALA A 138 15.97 11.20 9.26
N CYS A 139 15.92 12.33 8.55
CA CYS A 139 15.94 13.67 9.17
C CYS A 139 14.72 13.94 10.07
N ILE A 140 13.53 13.46 9.71
CA ILE A 140 12.31 13.67 10.52
C ILE A 140 12.36 12.85 11.82
N GLU A 141 12.98 11.67 11.81
CA GLU A 141 13.14 10.82 12.99
C GLU A 141 14.20 11.35 13.96
N GLU A 142 15.24 12.03 13.47
CA GLU A 142 16.25 12.70 14.30
C GLU A 142 15.71 13.93 15.05
N ASP A 143 14.76 14.68 14.44
CA ASP A 143 14.14 15.85 15.07
C ASP A 143 13.07 15.47 16.13
N LEU A 144 12.68 14.20 16.23
CA LEU A 144 11.70 13.70 17.19
C LEU A 144 12.33 12.92 18.36
N SER A 145 13.65 12.76 18.40
CA SER A 145 14.40 12.09 19.46
C SER A 145 15.06 13.09 20.39
#